data_f5c932cde1bb488f0be88d2ad7bbe6fd
#
_entry.id   f5c932cde1bb488f0be88d2ad7bbe6fd
#
_cell.length_a   1.000
_cell.length_b   1.000
_cell.length_c   1.000
_cell.angle_alpha   90.00
_cell.angle_beta   90.00
_cell.angle_gamma   90.00
#
_symmetry.space_group_name_H-M   'P 1'
#
loop_
_entity.id
_entity.type
_entity.pdbx_description
1 polymer ?
#
loop_
_entity_poly.entity_id
_entity_poly.type
_entity_poly.pdbx_seq_one_letter_code
_entity_poly.pdbx_strand_id
1 'polypeptide(L)'
;MTIKLVALILLCLMTGTAMAQEPKVISLMSKDLPESPGREALMITVEHAPGGSSAIHRHNAHAFVYVLEGSVVMQLKGGQPGNTDTGTELL
;
A
#
# COMPACT_ATOMS: atom_id res chain seq x y z
N MET A 1 7.69 33.06 33.70
CA MET A 1 7.24 33.26 32.31
C MET A 1 8.08 32.53 31.29
N THR A 2 9.39 32.50 31.42
CA THR A 2 10.30 31.81 30.50
C THR A 2 10.13 30.27 30.49
N ILE A 3 9.78 29.65 31.63
CA ILE A 3 9.59 28.19 31.75
C ILE A 3 8.37 27.73 30.95
N LYS A 4 7.28 28.48 30.91
CA LYS A 4 6.09 28.14 30.13
C LYS A 4 6.33 28.23 28.62
N LEU A 5 7.17 29.16 28.16
CA LEU A 5 7.53 29.27 26.75
C LEU A 5 8.41 28.13 26.30
N VAL A 6 9.38 27.72 27.13
CA VAL A 6 10.26 26.59 26.84
C VAL A 6 9.48 25.28 26.80
N ALA A 7 8.50 25.06 27.71
CA ALA A 7 7.63 23.90 27.71
C ALA A 7 6.76 23.82 26.45
N LEU A 8 6.28 24.95 25.94
CA LEU A 8 5.48 25.01 24.72
C LEU A 8 6.32 24.67 23.47
N ILE A 9 7.55 25.17 23.40
CA ILE A 9 8.48 24.89 22.32
C ILE A 9 8.89 23.40 22.34
N LEU A 10 9.11 22.85 23.53
CA LEU A 10 9.44 21.42 23.66
C LEU A 10 8.26 20.53 23.24
N LEU A 11 7.03 20.92 23.52
CA LEU A 11 5.83 20.21 23.09
C LEU A 11 5.67 20.23 21.57
N CYS A 12 5.97 21.36 20.92
CA CYS A 12 5.94 21.46 19.46
C CYS A 12 7.03 20.62 18.79
N LEU A 13 8.17 20.42 19.42
CA LEU A 13 9.25 19.55 18.93
C LEU A 13 8.95 18.04 19.12
N MET A 14 8.07 17.71 20.06
CA MET A 14 7.63 16.31 20.29
C MET A 14 6.52 15.86 19.35
N THR A 15 5.83 16.75 18.67
CA THR A 15 4.89 16.43 17.60
C THR A 15 5.69 16.08 16.34
N GLY A 16 6.31 14.90 16.34
CA GLY A 16 7.04 14.42 15.18
C GLY A 16 6.14 14.32 13.95
N THR A 17 6.68 14.61 12.79
CA THR A 17 6.03 14.35 11.51
C THR A 17 5.70 12.87 11.41
N ALA A 18 4.40 12.54 11.34
CA ALA A 18 3.99 11.18 11.04
C ALA A 18 4.47 10.85 9.63
N MET A 19 5.48 10.00 9.51
CA MET A 19 5.91 9.48 8.21
C MET A 19 4.91 8.41 7.79
N ALA A 20 4.38 8.52 6.56
CA ALA A 20 3.58 7.48 5.96
C ALA A 20 4.44 6.22 5.87
N GLN A 21 3.96 5.10 6.42
CA GLN A 21 4.63 3.82 6.30
C GLN A 21 4.44 3.26 4.89
N GLU A 22 5.52 2.73 4.33
CA GLU A 22 5.45 1.99 3.09
C GLU A 22 4.69 0.68 3.29
N PRO A 23 3.99 0.18 2.25
CA PRO A 23 3.34 -1.12 2.31
C PRO A 23 4.36 -2.22 2.59
N LYS A 24 3.96 -3.20 3.40
CA LYS A 24 4.75 -4.40 3.63
C LYS A 24 4.39 -5.44 2.57
N VAL A 25 5.34 -5.79 1.74
CA VAL A 25 5.18 -6.77 0.67
C VAL A 25 5.93 -8.05 1.02
N ILE A 26 5.23 -9.17 0.98
CA ILE A 26 5.81 -10.50 1.21
C ILE A 26 5.56 -11.35 -0.02
N SER A 27 6.63 -11.90 -0.59
CA SER A 27 6.53 -12.88 -1.66
C SER A 27 6.17 -14.26 -1.09
N LEU A 28 5.08 -14.83 -1.59
CA LEU A 28 4.63 -16.16 -1.18
C LEU A 28 5.08 -17.24 -2.15
N MET A 29 5.05 -16.95 -3.45
CA MET A 29 5.36 -17.90 -4.50
C MET A 29 5.76 -17.17 -5.77
N SER A 30 6.71 -17.77 -6.47
CA SER A 30 7.06 -17.37 -7.84
C SER A 30 7.21 -18.65 -8.67
N LYS A 31 6.66 -18.64 -9.88
CA LYS A 31 6.70 -19.79 -10.77
C LYS A 31 6.80 -19.35 -12.22
N ASP A 32 7.76 -19.91 -12.94
CA ASP A 32 7.84 -19.74 -14.38
C ASP A 32 6.65 -20.42 -15.09
N LEU A 33 6.17 -19.79 -16.14
CA LEU A 33 5.06 -20.30 -16.93
C LEU A 33 5.61 -20.89 -18.24
N PRO A 34 5.80 -22.22 -18.31
CA PRO A 34 6.41 -22.86 -19.48
C PRO A 34 5.55 -22.72 -20.76
N GLU A 35 4.23 -22.59 -20.61
CA GLU A 35 3.34 -22.31 -21.75
C GLU A 35 3.43 -20.88 -22.29
N SER A 36 4.04 -20.00 -21.52
CA SER A 36 4.25 -18.58 -21.89
C SER A 36 5.69 -18.19 -21.63
N PRO A 37 6.64 -18.56 -22.49
CA PRO A 37 8.06 -18.30 -22.29
C PRO A 37 8.36 -16.82 -21.99
N GLY A 38 9.24 -16.59 -21.01
CA GLY A 38 9.59 -15.24 -20.56
C GLY A 38 8.59 -14.63 -19.58
N ARG A 39 7.57 -15.39 -19.13
CA ARG A 39 6.59 -14.96 -18.17
C ARG A 39 6.63 -15.82 -16.90
N GLU A 40 6.25 -15.21 -15.80
CA GLU A 40 6.14 -15.89 -14.51
C GLU A 40 4.87 -15.47 -13.78
N ALA A 41 4.39 -16.33 -12.90
CA ALA A 41 3.36 -16.00 -11.92
C ALA A 41 4.04 -15.62 -10.61
N LEU A 42 3.58 -14.55 -10.00
CA LEU A 42 4.03 -14.08 -8.70
C LEU A 42 2.83 -13.93 -7.78
N MET A 43 2.90 -14.53 -6.60
CA MET A 43 1.90 -14.38 -5.55
C MET A 43 2.53 -13.65 -4.37
N ILE A 44 1.92 -12.57 -3.97
CA ILE A 44 2.40 -11.72 -2.86
C ILE A 44 1.26 -11.37 -1.93
N THR A 45 1.60 -11.03 -0.70
CA THR A 45 0.71 -10.29 0.19
C THR A 45 1.20 -8.87 0.32
N VAL A 46 0.26 -7.94 0.44
CA VAL A 46 0.54 -6.52 0.66
C VAL A 46 -0.25 -6.07 1.88
N GLU A 47 0.46 -5.54 2.87
CA GLU A 47 -0.15 -4.95 4.06
C GLU A 47 0.05 -3.44 4.03
N HIS A 48 -1.05 -2.71 4.20
CA HIS A 48 -1.02 -1.27 4.40
C HIS A 48 -1.37 -0.94 5.85
N ALA A 49 -0.67 0.03 6.44
CA ALA A 49 -1.13 0.65 7.68
C ALA A 49 -2.46 1.39 7.41
N PRO A 50 -3.33 1.55 8.42
CA PRO A 50 -4.55 2.34 8.26
C PRO A 50 -4.27 3.72 7.68
N GLY A 51 -4.97 4.09 6.61
CA GLY A 51 -4.73 5.32 5.87
C GLY A 51 -3.47 5.34 5.01
N GLY A 52 -2.73 4.23 4.97
CA GLY A 52 -1.55 4.10 4.13
C GLY A 52 -1.90 3.98 2.64
N SER A 53 -0.95 4.28 1.79
CA SER A 53 -1.11 4.18 0.35
C SER A 53 0.16 3.72 -0.34
N SER A 54 0.02 3.17 -1.52
CA SER A 54 1.13 2.88 -2.42
C SER A 54 1.38 4.04 -3.35
N ALA A 55 2.64 4.23 -3.74
CA ALA A 55 2.97 5.16 -4.80
C ALA A 55 2.33 4.72 -6.12
N ILE A 56 2.03 5.67 -6.99
CA ILE A 56 1.56 5.37 -8.34
C ILE A 56 2.65 4.60 -9.07
N HIS A 57 2.28 3.44 -9.60
CA HIS A 57 3.21 2.56 -10.28
C HIS A 57 2.51 1.82 -11.42
N ARG A 58 3.29 1.18 -12.26
CA ARG A 58 2.80 0.43 -13.41
C ARG A 58 3.28 -1.02 -13.34
N HIS A 59 2.38 -1.94 -13.65
CA HIS A 59 2.71 -3.35 -13.85
C HIS A 59 2.62 -3.71 -15.33
N ASN A 60 3.59 -4.45 -15.85
CA ASN A 60 3.50 -5.11 -17.15
C ASN A 60 2.88 -6.51 -16.98
N ALA A 61 1.72 -6.54 -16.33
CA ALA A 61 1.07 -7.78 -15.94
C ALA A 61 -0.41 -7.53 -15.69
N HIS A 62 -1.19 -8.59 -15.69
CA HIS A 62 -2.50 -8.59 -15.06
C HIS A 62 -2.36 -8.95 -13.60
N ALA A 63 -3.17 -8.36 -12.76
CA ALA A 63 -3.21 -8.65 -11.34
C ALA A 63 -4.62 -9.04 -10.92
N PHE A 64 -4.72 -10.06 -10.08
CA PHE A 64 -5.92 -10.42 -9.37
C PHE A 64 -5.70 -10.07 -7.91
N VAL A 65 -6.60 -9.31 -7.34
CA VAL A 65 -6.49 -8.84 -5.96
C VAL A 65 -7.63 -9.43 -5.14
N TYR A 66 -7.28 -10.04 -4.04
CA TYR A 66 -8.22 -10.52 -3.03
C TYR A 66 -7.94 -9.81 -1.72
N VAL A 67 -8.90 -9.06 -1.20
CA VAL A 67 -8.78 -8.36 0.08
C VAL A 67 -9.10 -9.33 1.21
N LEU A 68 -8.10 -9.65 2.00
CA LEU A 68 -8.22 -10.59 3.13
C LEU A 68 -8.84 -9.92 4.35
N GLU A 69 -8.52 -8.66 4.58
CA GLU A 69 -8.94 -7.91 5.76
C GLU A 69 -9.00 -6.42 5.44
N GLY A 70 -10.03 -5.76 5.94
CA GLY A 70 -10.21 -4.33 5.73
C GLY A 70 -10.78 -3.99 4.37
N SER A 71 -10.44 -2.80 3.90
CA SER A 71 -10.86 -2.29 2.59
C SER A 71 -9.75 -1.50 1.94
N VAL A 72 -9.74 -1.48 0.62
CA VAL A 72 -8.81 -0.70 -0.18
C VAL A 72 -9.57 0.11 -1.22
N VAL A 73 -9.02 1.26 -1.55
CA VAL A 73 -9.44 2.06 -2.70
C VAL A 73 -8.39 1.87 -3.78
N MET A 74 -8.82 1.40 -4.94
CA MET A 74 -7.96 1.23 -6.09
C MET A 74 -8.36 2.19 -7.18
N GLN A 75 -7.37 2.70 -7.89
CA GLN A 75 -7.60 3.63 -8.98
C GLN A 75 -6.55 3.42 -10.06
N LEU A 76 -7.02 3.23 -11.28
CA LEU A 76 -6.18 3.33 -12.45
C LEU A 76 -5.94 4.80 -12.77
N LYS A 77 -4.73 5.14 -13.24
CA LYS A 77 -4.42 6.50 -13.63
C LYS A 77 -5.41 6.99 -14.71
N GLY A 78 -6.08 8.10 -14.42
CA GLY A 78 -7.14 8.64 -15.27
C GLY A 78 -8.52 7.97 -15.11
N GLY A 79 -8.64 6.95 -14.26
CA GLY A 79 -9.89 6.26 -13.96
C GLY A 79 -10.58 6.78 -12.70
N GLN A 80 -11.72 6.18 -12.39
CA GLN A 80 -12.47 6.48 -11.17
C GLN A 80 -11.95 5.61 -10.02
N PRO A 81 -11.93 6.13 -8.78
CA PRO A 81 -11.64 5.30 -7.61
C PRO A 81 -12.71 4.21 -7.43
N GLY A 82 -12.29 3.02 -7.07
CA GLY A 82 -13.16 1.91 -6.71
C GLY A 82 -12.84 1.37 -5.34
N ASN A 83 -13.85 1.10 -4.54
CA ASN A 83 -13.69 0.47 -3.23
C ASN A 83 -13.80 -1.04 -3.36
N THR A 84 -12.85 -1.74 -2.76
CA THR A 84 -12.90 -3.20 -2.61
C THR A 84 -12.75 -3.53 -1.14
N ASP A 85 -13.79 -4.11 -0.56
CA ASP A 85 -13.75 -4.72 0.75
C ASP A 85 -13.19 -6.15 0.61
N THR A 86 -13.47 -7.04 1.55
CA THR A 86 -13.12 -8.45 1.40
C THR A 86 -13.70 -8.99 0.10
N GLY A 87 -12.85 -9.39 -0.82
CA GLY A 87 -13.27 -9.87 -2.14
C GLY A 87 -12.19 -9.73 -3.20
N THR A 88 -12.55 -9.96 -4.44
CA THR A 88 -11.63 -10.04 -5.58
C THR A 88 -11.84 -8.88 -6.55
N GLU A 89 -10.74 -8.29 -7.00
CA GLU A 89 -10.71 -7.31 -8.07
C GLU A 89 -9.63 -7.68 -9.10
N LEU A 90 -9.90 -7.43 -10.36
CA LEU A 90 -8.98 -7.61 -11.46
C LEU A 90 -8.40 -6.25 -11.86
N LEU A 91 -7.10 -6.17 -11.93
CA LEU A 91 -6.37 -5.00 -12.41
C LEU A 91 -5.72 -5.25 -13.76
#